data_9c9e0fb86222f6eec1fd0ae201c68555
#
_entry.id   9c9e0fb86222f6eec1fd0ae201c68555
#
_cell.length_a   1.000
_cell.length_b   1.000
_cell.length_c   1.000
_cell.angle_alpha   90.00
_cell.angle_beta   90.00
_cell.angle_gamma   90.00
#
_symmetry.space_group_name_H-M   'P 1'
#
loop_
_entity.id
_entity.type
_entity.pdbx_description
1 polymer ?
#
loop_
_entity_poly.entity_id
_entity_poly.type
_entity_poly.pdbx_seq_one_letter_code
_entity_poly.pdbx_strand_id
1 'polypeptide(L)'
;MNKQNKKIIYIGDNRSLYTKYQCTSAPSVIFIAGLGDSFEIWKKVQDRISDVTSTLSYTRVGIGSSSVTAVPQTCHDLVEELSELLQELDVKKPYILVGHSFGGLIARLSASLNPLDICGMILVDAAPEFKELAYEQVLPENLVAGNREYLENPSLNSENIDKMQSYKQIVDHSRQTDLPLTIIARGLPDSGEEGWPSQKILEIEQNLQAEFKKLSTSSKFRIASHSGHYIHHDEPEIVIEEIILMLKEIEKALN
;
A
#
# COMPACT_ATOMS: atom_id res chain seq x y z
N MET A 1 -12.14 16.82 21.59
CA MET A 1 -11.37 15.56 21.55
C MET A 1 -12.16 14.59 20.68
N ASN A 2 -11.83 14.51 19.39
CA ASN A 2 -12.45 13.54 18.48
C ASN A 2 -11.98 12.12 18.87
N LYS A 3 -12.92 11.28 19.32
CA LYS A 3 -12.64 9.88 19.60
C LYS A 3 -12.34 9.19 18.28
N GLN A 4 -11.07 8.82 18.05
CA GLN A 4 -10.69 7.89 16.97
C GLN A 4 -11.41 6.56 17.26
N ASN A 5 -12.38 6.21 16.42
CA ASN A 5 -13.19 5.02 16.65
C ASN A 5 -12.54 3.82 15.93
N LYS A 6 -11.83 2.99 16.71
CA LYS A 6 -11.48 1.63 16.26
C LYS A 6 -12.75 0.77 16.34
N LYS A 7 -13.12 0.12 15.24
CA LYS A 7 -14.34 -0.70 15.16
C LYS A 7 -14.11 -1.91 14.25
N ILE A 8 -14.86 -2.95 14.54
CA ILE A 8 -15.08 -4.03 13.58
C ILE A 8 -16.25 -3.63 12.70
N ILE A 9 -16.05 -3.65 11.39
CA ILE A 9 -17.04 -3.35 10.37
C ILE A 9 -17.33 -4.63 9.60
N TYR A 10 -18.60 -4.96 9.46
CA TYR A 10 -19.05 -6.07 8.66
C TYR A 10 -19.28 -5.59 7.22
N ILE A 11 -18.76 -6.35 6.27
CA ILE A 11 -18.91 -6.13 4.84
C ILE A 11 -19.56 -7.36 4.19
N GLY A 12 -19.74 -7.37 2.87
CA GLY A 12 -20.38 -8.46 2.14
C GLY A 12 -19.91 -9.86 2.60
N ASP A 13 -20.79 -10.85 2.47
CA ASP A 13 -20.54 -12.26 2.87
C ASP A 13 -20.16 -12.46 4.36
N ASN A 14 -20.64 -11.60 5.26
CA ASN A 14 -20.34 -11.60 6.69
C ASN A 14 -18.85 -11.52 7.02
N ARG A 15 -18.02 -10.99 6.12
CA ARG A 15 -16.64 -10.68 6.42
C ARG A 15 -16.56 -9.48 7.37
N SER A 16 -15.61 -9.48 8.27
CA SER A 16 -15.41 -8.37 9.22
C SER A 16 -13.99 -7.84 9.15
N LEU A 17 -13.86 -6.51 9.13
CA LEU A 17 -12.58 -5.81 9.09
C LEU A 17 -12.41 -4.96 10.33
N TYR A 18 -11.23 -5.04 10.94
CA TYR A 18 -10.87 -4.17 12.06
C TYR A 18 -10.32 -2.86 11.53
N THR A 19 -10.96 -1.74 11.88
CA THR A 19 -10.73 -0.44 11.26
C THR A 19 -10.45 0.65 12.27
N LYS A 20 -9.79 1.71 11.80
CA LYS A 20 -9.68 3.00 12.49
C LYS A 20 -10.10 4.10 11.51
N TYR A 21 -11.28 4.67 11.73
CA TYR A 21 -11.86 5.70 10.90
C TYR A 21 -12.11 6.98 11.68
N GLN A 22 -11.72 8.11 11.09
CA GLN A 22 -12.07 9.45 11.57
C GLN A 22 -12.65 10.25 10.40
N CYS A 23 -13.92 10.63 10.54
CA CYS A 23 -14.62 11.43 9.54
C CYS A 23 -14.55 12.92 9.92
N THR A 24 -14.01 13.74 9.02
CA THR A 24 -13.96 15.20 9.16
C THR A 24 -14.33 15.87 7.84
N SER A 25 -13.43 15.91 6.86
CA SER A 25 -13.60 16.58 5.56
C SER A 25 -13.14 15.67 4.42
N ALA A 26 -13.43 16.07 3.19
CA ALA A 26 -12.83 15.51 1.98
C ALA A 26 -11.61 16.38 1.55
N PRO A 27 -10.66 15.81 0.77
CA PRO A 27 -10.56 14.41 0.41
C PRO A 27 -10.24 13.51 1.62
N SER A 28 -10.64 12.22 1.56
CA SER A 28 -10.29 11.25 2.61
C SER A 28 -8.98 10.55 2.29
N VAL A 29 -8.11 10.37 3.29
CA VAL A 29 -6.85 9.63 3.15
C VAL A 29 -7.06 8.17 3.59
N ILE A 30 -6.81 7.23 2.68
CA ILE A 30 -7.00 5.79 2.89
C ILE A 30 -5.63 5.12 2.99
N PHE A 31 -5.32 4.58 4.16
CA PHE A 31 -4.06 3.90 4.44
C PHE A 31 -4.20 2.39 4.22
N ILE A 32 -3.36 1.83 3.35
CA ILE A 32 -3.36 0.42 2.95
C ILE A 32 -2.03 -0.20 3.39
N ALA A 33 -2.11 -1.14 4.33
CA ALA A 33 -0.94 -1.76 4.95
C ALA A 33 -0.22 -2.76 4.00
N GLY A 34 1.02 -3.11 4.33
CA GLY A 34 1.79 -4.15 3.68
C GLY A 34 1.23 -5.55 3.93
N LEU A 35 1.83 -6.56 3.31
CA LEU A 35 1.44 -7.96 3.48
C LEU A 35 1.72 -8.43 4.92
N GLY A 36 0.70 -8.96 5.58
CA GLY A 36 0.78 -9.42 6.97
C GLY A 36 0.64 -8.34 8.02
N ASP A 37 0.53 -7.08 7.61
CA ASP A 37 0.44 -5.95 8.52
C ASP A 37 -1.00 -5.58 8.88
N SER A 38 -1.18 -5.16 10.14
CA SER A 38 -2.42 -4.55 10.58
C SER A 38 -2.41 -3.03 10.34
N PHE A 39 -3.58 -2.38 10.46
CA PHE A 39 -3.69 -0.92 10.35
C PHE A 39 -2.83 -0.15 11.37
N GLU A 40 -2.39 -0.80 12.45
CA GLU A 40 -1.60 -0.17 13.52
C GLU A 40 -0.25 0.38 13.03
N ILE A 41 0.30 -0.15 11.92
CA ILE A 41 1.54 0.36 11.36
C ILE A 41 1.42 1.85 10.98
N TRP A 42 0.21 2.31 10.65
CA TRP A 42 -0.05 3.69 10.25
C TRP A 42 -0.30 4.66 11.41
N LYS A 43 -0.27 4.17 12.66
CA LYS A 43 -0.71 4.94 13.83
C LYS A 43 -0.09 6.33 13.91
N LYS A 44 1.24 6.46 13.78
CA LYS A 44 1.92 7.75 13.89
C LYS A 44 1.50 8.73 12.79
N VAL A 45 1.42 8.25 11.55
CA VAL A 45 1.05 9.05 10.39
C VAL A 45 -0.43 9.41 10.43
N GLN A 46 -1.29 8.42 10.65
CA GLN A 46 -2.73 8.63 10.69
C GLN A 46 -3.16 9.58 11.79
N ASP A 47 -2.58 9.48 13.00
CA ASP A 47 -2.89 10.39 14.11
C ASP A 47 -2.68 11.86 13.72
N ARG A 48 -1.59 12.16 12.99
CA ARG A 48 -1.27 13.51 12.52
C ARG A 48 -2.19 13.98 11.38
N ILE A 49 -2.46 13.11 10.41
CA ILE A 49 -3.31 13.46 9.26
C ILE A 49 -4.78 13.58 9.67
N SER A 50 -5.22 12.85 10.68
CA SER A 50 -6.58 12.93 11.22
C SER A 50 -6.96 14.32 11.78
N ASP A 51 -5.97 15.14 12.12
CA ASP A 51 -6.19 16.54 12.53
C ASP A 51 -6.49 17.46 11.33
N VAL A 52 -6.20 17.00 10.11
CA VAL A 52 -6.29 17.80 8.87
C VAL A 52 -7.50 17.39 8.03
N THR A 53 -7.72 16.09 7.86
CA THR A 53 -8.79 15.57 6.98
C THR A 53 -9.31 14.21 7.47
N SER A 54 -10.33 13.67 6.77
CA SER A 54 -10.84 12.32 7.05
C SER A 54 -9.76 11.26 6.76
N THR A 55 -9.66 10.26 7.64
CA THR A 55 -8.67 9.17 7.49
C THR A 55 -9.29 7.82 7.78
N LEU A 56 -8.94 6.83 6.98
CA LEU A 56 -9.28 5.43 7.19
C LEU A 56 -8.01 4.58 7.11
N SER A 57 -7.82 3.69 8.07
CA SER A 57 -6.92 2.55 7.97
C SER A 57 -7.66 1.28 8.39
N TYR A 58 -7.30 0.15 7.84
CA TYR A 58 -7.98 -1.12 8.09
C TYR A 58 -7.01 -2.30 8.04
N THR A 59 -7.40 -3.37 8.71
CA THR A 59 -6.71 -4.66 8.68
C THR A 59 -7.52 -5.59 7.78
N ARG A 60 -6.88 -6.10 6.74
CA ARG A 60 -7.50 -7.00 5.74
C ARG A 60 -7.97 -8.31 6.35
N VAL A 61 -8.88 -8.98 5.66
CA VAL A 61 -9.24 -10.38 5.94
C VAL A 61 -7.96 -11.23 5.96
N GLY A 62 -7.89 -12.16 6.91
CA GLY A 62 -6.72 -13.02 7.16
C GLY A 62 -5.80 -12.52 8.26
N ILE A 63 -5.91 -11.27 8.73
CA ILE A 63 -4.99 -10.66 9.69
C ILE A 63 -5.69 -10.23 10.98
N GLY A 64 -5.06 -10.55 12.12
CA GLY A 64 -5.42 -10.03 13.44
C GLY A 64 -6.85 -10.34 13.85
N SER A 65 -7.64 -9.28 14.11
CA SER A 65 -9.05 -9.38 14.54
C SER A 65 -10.05 -9.34 13.38
N SER A 66 -9.59 -9.29 12.13
CA SER A 66 -10.45 -9.41 10.95
C SER A 66 -10.79 -10.86 10.67
N SER A 67 -11.78 -11.11 9.82
CA SER A 67 -12.20 -12.46 9.44
C SER A 67 -11.06 -13.26 8.80
N VAL A 68 -11.17 -14.58 8.84
CA VAL A 68 -10.19 -15.50 8.23
C VAL A 68 -10.70 -15.92 6.84
N THR A 69 -9.81 -16.09 5.88
CA THR A 69 -10.09 -16.71 4.57
C THR A 69 -9.35 -18.02 4.43
N ALA A 70 -10.02 -19.02 3.88
CA ALA A 70 -9.44 -20.35 3.59
C ALA A 70 -8.99 -20.50 2.13
N VAL A 71 -9.39 -19.56 1.26
CA VAL A 71 -9.06 -19.57 -0.16
C VAL A 71 -8.00 -18.52 -0.48
N PRO A 72 -7.11 -18.75 -1.46
CA PRO A 72 -6.20 -17.73 -1.92
C PRO A 72 -6.96 -16.50 -2.42
N GLN A 73 -6.45 -15.31 -2.04
CA GLN A 73 -6.97 -14.02 -2.47
C GLN A 73 -6.03 -13.38 -3.49
N THR A 74 -6.57 -12.51 -4.33
CA THR A 74 -5.82 -11.72 -5.31
C THR A 74 -5.95 -10.23 -5.02
N CYS A 75 -5.16 -9.38 -5.69
CA CYS A 75 -5.34 -7.94 -5.58
C CYS A 75 -6.76 -7.48 -5.95
N HIS A 76 -7.44 -8.17 -6.87
CA HIS A 76 -8.81 -7.83 -7.24
C HIS A 76 -9.77 -8.03 -6.06
N ASP A 77 -9.67 -9.18 -5.37
CA ASP A 77 -10.49 -9.47 -4.18
C ASP A 77 -10.26 -8.43 -3.07
N LEU A 78 -9.00 -7.99 -2.90
CA LEU A 78 -8.64 -6.96 -1.91
C LEU A 78 -9.11 -5.54 -2.29
N VAL A 79 -9.21 -5.24 -3.58
CA VAL A 79 -9.82 -3.97 -4.05
C VAL A 79 -11.33 -3.99 -3.86
N GLU A 80 -11.99 -5.12 -4.10
CA GLU A 80 -13.41 -5.30 -3.80
C GLU A 80 -13.67 -5.15 -2.29
N GLU A 81 -12.87 -5.82 -1.45
CA GLU A 81 -12.94 -5.69 0.01
C GLU A 81 -12.83 -4.22 0.46
N LEU A 82 -11.86 -3.47 -0.09
CA LEU A 82 -11.71 -2.05 0.20
C LEU A 82 -12.92 -1.24 -0.27
N SER A 83 -13.44 -1.52 -1.45
CA SER A 83 -14.60 -0.81 -2.01
C SER A 83 -15.86 -1.01 -1.17
N GLU A 84 -16.12 -2.24 -0.72
CA GLU A 84 -17.22 -2.56 0.20
C GLU A 84 -17.05 -1.83 1.54
N LEU A 85 -15.83 -1.81 2.10
CA LEU A 85 -15.55 -1.10 3.35
C LEU A 85 -15.79 0.40 3.23
N LEU A 86 -15.33 1.02 2.13
CA LEU A 86 -15.53 2.45 1.87
C LEU A 86 -17.02 2.79 1.74
N GLN A 87 -17.78 1.92 1.11
CA GLN A 87 -19.24 2.06 0.98
C GLN A 87 -19.95 1.89 2.31
N GLU A 88 -19.63 0.84 3.09
CA GLU A 88 -20.28 0.56 4.39
C GLU A 88 -20.03 1.69 5.41
N LEU A 89 -18.88 2.32 5.37
CA LEU A 89 -18.51 3.43 6.23
C LEU A 89 -18.98 4.80 5.71
N ASP A 90 -19.59 4.88 4.52
CA ASP A 90 -19.91 6.14 3.82
C ASP A 90 -18.72 7.11 3.82
N VAL A 91 -17.53 6.60 3.42
CA VAL A 91 -16.30 7.39 3.42
C VAL A 91 -16.39 8.49 2.35
N LYS A 92 -16.10 9.72 2.73
CA LYS A 92 -16.21 10.89 1.85
C LYS A 92 -15.20 10.85 0.70
N LYS A 93 -15.69 10.90 -0.51
CA LYS A 93 -14.88 11.04 -1.75
C LYS A 93 -14.46 12.51 -1.94
N PRO A 94 -13.39 12.78 -2.76
CA PRO A 94 -12.51 11.81 -3.37
C PRO A 94 -11.48 11.25 -2.38
N TYR A 95 -10.71 10.21 -2.80
CA TYR A 95 -9.73 9.54 -1.95
C TYR A 95 -8.29 9.83 -2.38
N ILE A 96 -7.40 9.98 -1.39
CA ILE A 96 -5.95 9.84 -1.54
C ILE A 96 -5.58 8.47 -0.99
N LEU A 97 -4.99 7.62 -1.82
CA LEU A 97 -4.54 6.28 -1.42
C LEU A 97 -3.08 6.33 -0.96
N VAL A 98 -2.79 5.81 0.23
CA VAL A 98 -1.43 5.69 0.77
C VAL A 98 -1.14 4.22 0.99
N GLY A 99 -0.34 3.61 0.09
CA GLY A 99 -0.06 2.18 0.09
C GLY A 99 1.38 1.86 0.48
N HIS A 100 1.56 1.02 1.51
CA HIS A 100 2.87 0.49 1.92
C HIS A 100 3.09 -0.90 1.32
N SER A 101 4.29 -1.15 0.79
CA SER A 101 4.68 -2.48 0.32
C SER A 101 3.63 -3.10 -0.62
N PHE A 102 3.07 -4.28 -0.30
CA PHE A 102 1.98 -4.90 -1.05
C PHE A 102 0.72 -4.02 -1.12
N GLY A 103 0.46 -3.19 -0.11
CA GLY A 103 -0.64 -2.20 -0.14
C GLY A 103 -0.53 -1.20 -1.28
N GLY A 104 0.68 -0.98 -1.82
CA GLY A 104 0.89 -0.18 -3.01
C GLY A 104 0.31 -0.80 -4.29
N LEU A 105 0.29 -2.13 -4.40
CA LEU A 105 -0.36 -2.84 -5.51
C LEU A 105 -1.89 -2.66 -5.45
N ILE A 106 -2.46 -2.80 -4.24
CA ILE A 106 -3.90 -2.57 -4.00
C ILE A 106 -4.27 -1.13 -4.35
N ALA A 107 -3.47 -0.14 -3.91
CA ALA A 107 -3.69 1.27 -4.23
C ALA A 107 -3.68 1.54 -5.74
N ARG A 108 -2.70 0.99 -6.47
CA ARG A 108 -2.57 1.13 -7.92
C ARG A 108 -3.75 0.50 -8.67
N LEU A 109 -4.15 -0.72 -8.29
CA LEU A 109 -5.30 -1.38 -8.90
C LEU A 109 -6.60 -0.64 -8.60
N SER A 110 -6.81 -0.18 -7.35
CA SER A 110 -7.96 0.65 -6.98
C SER A 110 -8.05 1.92 -7.82
N ALA A 111 -6.93 2.62 -8.03
CA ALA A 111 -6.90 3.83 -8.86
C ALA A 111 -7.22 3.54 -10.33
N SER A 112 -6.80 2.39 -10.85
CA SER A 112 -7.09 1.99 -12.23
C SER A 112 -8.55 1.58 -12.44
N LEU A 113 -9.17 0.92 -11.46
CA LEU A 113 -10.55 0.43 -11.54
C LEU A 113 -11.58 1.52 -11.17
N ASN A 114 -11.21 2.46 -10.29
CA ASN A 114 -12.10 3.51 -9.77
C ASN A 114 -11.51 4.93 -9.98
N PRO A 115 -11.14 5.32 -11.22
CA PRO A 115 -10.37 6.54 -11.47
C PRO A 115 -11.12 7.84 -11.09
N LEU A 116 -12.45 7.82 -11.03
CA LEU A 116 -13.25 9.00 -10.67
C LEU A 116 -13.31 9.24 -9.15
N ASP A 117 -12.98 8.24 -8.37
CA ASP A 117 -13.02 8.33 -6.91
C ASP A 117 -11.68 8.70 -6.29
N ILE A 118 -10.57 8.59 -7.06
CA ILE A 118 -9.21 8.79 -6.58
C ILE A 118 -8.67 10.11 -7.09
N CYS A 119 -8.15 10.95 -6.19
CA CYS A 119 -7.57 12.26 -6.51
C CYS A 119 -6.06 12.35 -6.24
N GLY A 120 -5.43 11.29 -5.68
CA GLY A 120 -4.00 11.25 -5.45
C GLY A 120 -3.54 9.88 -4.93
N MET A 121 -2.24 9.58 -5.08
CA MET A 121 -1.67 8.33 -4.59
C MET A 121 -0.25 8.55 -4.05
N ILE A 122 0.04 7.90 -2.91
CA ILE A 122 1.37 7.89 -2.29
C ILE A 122 1.79 6.43 -2.10
N LEU A 123 2.89 6.05 -2.72
CA LEU A 123 3.48 4.72 -2.66
C LEU A 123 4.67 4.76 -1.70
N VAL A 124 4.53 4.09 -0.54
CA VAL A 124 5.52 4.06 0.54
C VAL A 124 6.25 2.72 0.51
N ASP A 125 7.46 2.71 0.02
CA ASP A 125 8.28 1.51 -0.26
C ASP A 125 7.45 0.39 -0.90
N ALA A 126 6.63 0.77 -1.89
CA ALA A 126 5.65 -0.09 -2.51
C ALA A 126 6.30 -1.22 -3.31
N ALA A 127 5.77 -2.42 -3.19
CA ALA A 127 6.28 -3.59 -3.88
C ALA A 127 6.10 -3.47 -5.40
N PRO A 128 7.19 -3.59 -6.19
CA PRO A 128 7.08 -3.78 -7.63
C PRO A 128 6.57 -5.17 -7.98
N GLU A 129 5.85 -5.27 -9.10
CA GLU A 129 5.40 -6.56 -9.63
C GLU A 129 6.59 -7.43 -10.04
N PHE A 130 6.51 -8.71 -9.75
CA PHE A 130 7.53 -9.71 -10.11
C PHE A 130 8.94 -9.37 -9.59
N LYS A 131 9.06 -8.59 -8.52
CA LYS A 131 10.36 -8.23 -7.94
C LYS A 131 11.19 -9.46 -7.55
N GLU A 132 10.53 -10.53 -7.13
CA GLU A 132 11.15 -11.81 -6.78
C GLU A 132 11.93 -12.39 -7.96
N LEU A 133 11.43 -12.22 -9.20
CA LEU A 133 12.16 -12.67 -10.41
C LEU A 133 13.40 -11.80 -10.68
N ALA A 134 13.33 -10.50 -10.36
CA ALA A 134 14.49 -9.62 -10.49
C ALA A 134 15.58 -9.96 -9.46
N TYR A 135 15.21 -10.43 -8.28
CA TYR A 135 16.14 -10.85 -7.23
C TYR A 135 16.99 -12.06 -7.64
N GLU A 136 16.45 -12.97 -8.46
CA GLU A 136 17.17 -14.16 -8.93
C GLU A 136 18.48 -13.82 -9.66
N GLN A 137 18.60 -12.59 -10.20
CA GLN A 137 19.83 -12.14 -10.87
C GLN A 137 21.01 -11.93 -9.89
N VAL A 138 20.72 -11.78 -8.60
CA VAL A 138 21.73 -11.48 -7.57
C VAL A 138 21.72 -12.48 -6.41
N LEU A 139 20.69 -13.33 -6.31
CA LEU A 139 20.58 -14.34 -5.26
C LEU A 139 21.62 -15.46 -5.46
N PRO A 140 22.23 -15.96 -4.38
CA PRO A 140 22.94 -17.23 -4.39
C PRO A 140 22.02 -18.37 -4.87
N GLU A 141 22.59 -19.34 -5.58
CA GLU A 141 21.85 -20.45 -6.19
C GLU A 141 20.95 -21.20 -5.19
N ASN A 142 21.42 -21.40 -3.96
CA ASN A 142 20.67 -22.08 -2.90
C ASN A 142 19.44 -21.29 -2.41
N LEU A 143 19.31 -19.99 -2.69
CA LEU A 143 18.16 -19.15 -2.29
C LEU A 143 17.14 -18.96 -3.41
N VAL A 144 17.51 -19.23 -4.67
CA VAL A 144 16.62 -19.02 -5.83
C VAL A 144 15.35 -19.85 -5.74
N ALA A 145 15.46 -21.14 -5.40
CA ALA A 145 14.30 -22.04 -5.31
C ALA A 145 13.28 -21.57 -4.27
N GLY A 146 13.74 -21.19 -3.06
CA GLY A 146 12.86 -20.68 -2.00
C GLY A 146 12.21 -19.34 -2.36
N ASN A 147 12.95 -18.44 -3.01
CA ASN A 147 12.43 -17.18 -3.51
C ASN A 147 11.32 -17.41 -4.56
N ARG A 148 11.52 -18.37 -5.47
CA ARG A 148 10.53 -18.75 -6.48
C ARG A 148 9.29 -19.37 -5.84
N GLU A 149 9.47 -20.29 -4.90
CA GLU A 149 8.38 -20.92 -4.19
C GLU A 149 7.55 -19.87 -3.40
N TYR A 150 8.20 -18.91 -2.76
CA TYR A 150 7.52 -17.80 -2.06
C TYR A 150 6.68 -16.92 -3.01
N LEU A 151 7.10 -16.75 -4.25
CA LEU A 151 6.32 -16.05 -5.28
C LEU A 151 5.10 -16.87 -5.71
N GLU A 152 5.28 -18.18 -5.93
CA GLU A 152 4.30 -19.04 -6.61
C GLU A 152 3.30 -19.70 -5.66
N ASN A 153 3.64 -19.85 -4.37
CA ASN A 153 2.82 -20.56 -3.39
C ASN A 153 2.14 -19.59 -2.41
N PRO A 154 0.82 -19.34 -2.56
CA PRO A 154 0.07 -18.47 -1.65
C PRO A 154 0.15 -18.84 -0.18
N SER A 155 0.28 -20.14 0.15
CA SER A 155 0.31 -20.62 1.54
C SER A 155 1.56 -20.19 2.31
N LEU A 156 2.59 -19.70 1.63
CA LEU A 156 3.82 -19.23 2.26
C LEU A 156 3.76 -17.76 2.73
N ASN A 157 2.69 -17.05 2.40
CA ASN A 157 2.49 -15.72 2.95
C ASN A 157 1.31 -15.68 3.93
N SER A 158 1.35 -14.73 4.86
CA SER A 158 0.45 -14.67 6.00
C SER A 158 -1.02 -14.40 5.67
N GLU A 159 -1.32 -13.93 4.47
CA GLU A 159 -2.67 -13.59 4.01
C GLU A 159 -3.18 -14.55 2.92
N ASN A 160 -2.43 -15.60 2.61
CA ASN A 160 -2.76 -16.55 1.54
C ASN A 160 -3.01 -15.86 0.19
N ILE A 161 -2.14 -14.89 -0.16
CA ILE A 161 -2.26 -14.11 -1.40
C ILE A 161 -1.61 -14.84 -2.57
N ASP A 162 -2.36 -15.03 -3.66
CA ASP A 162 -1.82 -15.41 -4.96
C ASP A 162 -1.10 -14.20 -5.60
N LYS A 163 0.22 -14.12 -5.37
CA LYS A 163 1.06 -13.04 -5.89
C LYS A 163 1.14 -13.06 -7.40
N MET A 164 1.25 -14.24 -8.01
CA MET A 164 1.39 -14.36 -9.45
C MET A 164 0.16 -13.81 -10.17
N GLN A 165 -1.04 -14.17 -9.71
CA GLN A 165 -2.27 -13.65 -10.26
C GLN A 165 -2.44 -12.16 -9.95
N SER A 166 -2.11 -11.73 -8.73
CA SER A 166 -2.14 -10.32 -8.33
C SER A 166 -1.25 -9.45 -9.22
N TYR A 167 -0.02 -9.87 -9.48
CA TYR A 167 0.90 -9.13 -10.33
C TYR A 167 0.41 -9.03 -11.78
N LYS A 168 -0.17 -10.10 -12.33
CA LYS A 168 -0.82 -10.06 -13.65
C LYS A 168 -1.96 -9.06 -13.70
N GLN A 169 -2.82 -9.04 -12.68
CA GLN A 169 -3.92 -8.08 -12.58
C GLN A 169 -3.40 -6.64 -12.59
N ILE A 170 -2.29 -6.35 -11.89
CA ILE A 170 -1.67 -5.03 -11.90
C ILE A 170 -1.17 -4.66 -13.30
N VAL A 171 -0.45 -5.56 -13.97
CA VAL A 171 0.08 -5.33 -15.32
C VAL A 171 -1.05 -5.08 -16.31
N ASP A 172 -2.10 -5.91 -16.28
CA ASP A 172 -3.22 -5.84 -17.22
C ASP A 172 -4.03 -4.53 -17.08
N HIS A 173 -4.07 -3.95 -15.88
CA HIS A 173 -4.79 -2.71 -15.57
C HIS A 173 -3.88 -1.47 -15.48
N SER A 174 -2.57 -1.63 -15.65
CA SER A 174 -1.63 -0.50 -15.56
C SER A 174 -1.86 0.48 -16.70
N ARG A 175 -2.09 1.77 -16.34
CA ARG A 175 -2.29 2.87 -17.30
C ARG A 175 -1.58 4.10 -16.79
N GLN A 176 -1.02 4.87 -17.71
CA GLN A 176 -0.53 6.19 -17.38
C GLN A 176 -1.72 7.15 -17.16
N THR A 177 -1.65 7.91 -16.09
CA THR A 177 -2.66 8.90 -15.69
C THR A 177 -2.02 10.29 -15.54
N ASP A 178 -2.81 11.29 -15.16
CA ASP A 178 -2.34 12.59 -14.67
C ASP A 178 -2.51 12.75 -13.16
N LEU A 179 -2.92 11.66 -12.48
CA LEU A 179 -3.14 11.62 -11.04
C LEU A 179 -1.87 12.03 -10.27
N PRO A 180 -1.93 12.99 -9.34
CA PRO A 180 -0.81 13.29 -8.45
C PRO A 180 -0.28 12.02 -7.77
N LEU A 181 1.00 11.70 -8.02
CA LEU A 181 1.65 10.49 -7.54
C LEU A 181 2.97 10.82 -6.84
N THR A 182 3.09 10.40 -5.58
CA THR A 182 4.37 10.44 -4.86
C THR A 182 4.87 9.02 -4.59
N ILE A 183 6.12 8.74 -4.95
CA ILE A 183 6.81 7.49 -4.66
C ILE A 183 7.88 7.78 -3.63
N ILE A 184 7.86 7.05 -2.50
CA ILE A 184 8.84 7.17 -1.42
C ILE A 184 9.52 5.81 -1.29
N ALA A 185 10.79 5.72 -1.70
CA ALA A 185 11.61 4.51 -1.59
C ALA A 185 12.46 4.55 -0.31
N ARG A 186 12.72 3.40 0.29
CA ARG A 186 13.65 3.28 1.41
C ARG A 186 15.10 3.54 0.98
N GLY A 187 15.94 4.01 1.91
CA GLY A 187 17.38 4.25 1.69
C GLY A 187 18.29 3.19 2.30
N LEU A 188 17.78 2.37 3.23
CA LEU A 188 18.56 1.35 3.92
C LEU A 188 18.13 -0.06 3.49
N PRO A 189 19.09 -0.99 3.34
CA PRO A 189 18.78 -2.38 3.05
C PRO A 189 18.16 -3.08 4.27
N ASP A 190 17.34 -4.11 4.02
CA ASP A 190 16.87 -4.98 5.09
C ASP A 190 18.02 -5.84 5.65
N SER A 191 17.93 -6.17 6.93
CA SER A 191 18.73 -7.21 7.53
C SER A 191 18.24 -8.56 7.00
N GLY A 192 18.86 -9.08 5.96
CA GLY A 192 18.52 -10.39 5.39
C GLY A 192 19.12 -11.55 6.19
N GLU A 193 18.72 -12.78 5.81
CA GLU A 193 19.36 -14.02 6.26
C GLU A 193 20.82 -14.07 5.80
N GLU A 194 21.60 -14.99 6.40
CA GLU A 194 22.99 -15.21 5.99
C GLU A 194 23.08 -15.52 4.48
N GLY A 195 23.90 -14.75 3.77
CA GLY A 195 24.05 -14.85 2.32
C GLY A 195 23.03 -14.07 1.49
N TRP A 196 22.03 -13.43 2.12
CA TRP A 196 21.09 -12.56 1.40
C TRP A 196 21.78 -11.26 0.93
N PRO A 197 21.77 -10.94 -0.39
CA PRO A 197 22.50 -9.78 -0.92
C PRO A 197 21.73 -8.47 -0.73
N SER A 198 21.46 -8.09 0.52
CA SER A 198 20.55 -6.99 0.92
C SER A 198 20.80 -5.67 0.18
N GLN A 199 22.07 -5.30 -0.04
CA GLN A 199 22.40 -4.05 -0.75
C GLN A 199 22.01 -4.12 -2.24
N LYS A 200 22.25 -5.25 -2.91
CA LYS A 200 21.85 -5.44 -4.31
C LYS A 200 20.35 -5.51 -4.49
N ILE A 201 19.67 -6.14 -3.52
CA ILE A 201 18.19 -6.17 -3.48
C ILE A 201 17.63 -4.76 -3.33
N LEU A 202 18.18 -3.94 -2.43
CA LEU A 202 17.79 -2.53 -2.30
C LEU A 202 17.93 -1.77 -3.62
N GLU A 203 19.06 -1.92 -4.31
CA GLU A 203 19.30 -1.27 -5.61
C GLU A 203 18.28 -1.71 -6.67
N ILE A 204 17.94 -3.00 -6.72
CA ILE A 204 16.91 -3.53 -7.61
C ILE A 204 15.55 -2.91 -7.28
N GLU A 205 15.13 -2.91 -6.01
CA GLU A 205 13.83 -2.37 -5.61
C GLU A 205 13.73 -0.87 -5.90
N GLN A 206 14.76 -0.08 -5.57
CA GLN A 206 14.79 1.36 -5.86
C GLN A 206 14.67 1.64 -7.36
N ASN A 207 15.36 0.86 -8.20
CA ASN A 207 15.27 0.99 -9.66
C ASN A 207 13.86 0.65 -10.17
N LEU A 208 13.26 -0.45 -9.69
CA LEU A 208 11.91 -0.84 -10.06
C LEU A 208 10.87 0.19 -9.56
N GLN A 209 11.02 0.71 -8.35
CA GLN A 209 10.14 1.75 -7.81
C GLN A 209 10.29 3.08 -8.56
N ALA A 210 11.49 3.41 -9.05
CA ALA A 210 11.69 4.59 -9.88
C ALA A 210 10.92 4.53 -11.21
N GLU A 211 10.66 3.32 -11.74
CA GLU A 211 9.81 3.11 -12.92
C GLU A 211 8.33 3.49 -12.67
N PHE A 212 7.87 3.50 -11.42
CA PHE A 212 6.52 3.95 -11.08
C PHE A 212 6.24 5.40 -11.49
N LYS A 213 7.29 6.21 -11.73
CA LYS A 213 7.11 7.56 -12.31
C LYS A 213 6.36 7.54 -13.64
N LYS A 214 6.43 6.44 -14.38
CA LYS A 214 5.72 6.27 -15.65
C LYS A 214 4.20 6.08 -15.50
N LEU A 215 3.73 5.79 -14.28
CA LEU A 215 2.30 5.62 -13.97
C LEU A 215 1.54 6.96 -13.97
N SER A 216 2.25 8.09 -13.82
CA SER A 216 1.61 9.41 -13.86
C SER A 216 2.52 10.46 -14.51
N THR A 217 1.91 11.37 -15.27
CA THR A 217 2.58 12.58 -15.78
C THR A 217 2.86 13.59 -14.65
N SER A 218 2.17 13.47 -13.50
CA SER A 218 2.35 14.29 -12.30
C SER A 218 2.97 13.47 -11.17
N SER A 219 4.17 12.93 -11.39
CA SER A 219 4.84 12.05 -10.43
C SER A 219 6.06 12.69 -9.78
N LYS A 220 6.28 12.35 -8.49
CA LYS A 220 7.45 12.72 -7.69
C LYS A 220 8.11 11.45 -7.14
N PHE A 221 9.44 11.41 -7.04
CA PHE A 221 10.19 10.32 -6.45
C PHE A 221 11.11 10.86 -5.35
N ARG A 222 11.08 10.23 -4.18
CA ARG A 222 11.87 10.60 -3.01
C ARG A 222 12.49 9.35 -2.36
N ILE A 223 13.68 9.48 -1.80
CA ILE A 223 14.32 8.43 -1.02
C ILE A 223 14.32 8.86 0.45
N ALA A 224 13.78 8.00 1.32
CA ALA A 224 13.88 8.09 2.77
C ALA A 224 15.22 7.50 3.20
N SER A 225 16.25 8.35 3.25
CA SER A 225 17.67 7.93 3.33
C SER A 225 18.06 7.24 4.64
N HIS A 226 17.26 7.41 5.69
CA HIS A 226 17.50 6.83 7.01
C HIS A 226 16.49 5.73 7.38
N SER A 227 15.67 5.28 6.43
CA SER A 227 14.62 4.30 6.65
C SER A 227 14.93 2.96 6.00
N GLY A 228 14.60 1.88 6.69
CA GLY A 228 14.35 0.56 6.14
C GLY A 228 12.94 0.47 5.52
N HIS A 229 12.43 -0.75 5.39
CA HIS A 229 11.12 -1.04 4.76
C HIS A 229 9.93 -0.28 5.38
N TYR A 230 9.97 0.01 6.68
CA TYR A 230 8.89 0.68 7.39
C TYR A 230 9.13 2.20 7.52
N ILE A 231 9.18 2.92 6.38
CA ILE A 231 9.42 4.37 6.32
C ILE A 231 8.49 5.15 7.26
N HIS A 232 7.22 4.75 7.35
CA HIS A 232 6.21 5.36 8.23
C HIS A 232 6.47 5.13 9.74
N HIS A 233 7.44 4.26 10.09
CA HIS A 233 7.94 4.08 11.46
C HIS A 233 9.24 4.84 11.69
N ASP A 234 10.18 4.77 10.73
CA ASP A 234 11.54 5.28 10.85
C ASP A 234 11.57 6.79 10.61
N GLU A 235 10.96 7.24 9.50
CA GLU A 235 10.89 8.65 9.09
C GLU A 235 9.42 9.05 8.81
N PRO A 236 8.48 8.96 9.78
CA PRO A 236 7.06 9.25 9.57
C PRO A 236 6.79 10.64 9.01
N GLU A 237 7.63 11.62 9.33
CA GLU A 237 7.48 13.01 8.87
C GLU A 237 7.57 13.11 7.34
N ILE A 238 8.37 12.27 6.68
CA ILE A 238 8.44 12.24 5.21
C ILE A 238 7.08 11.89 4.61
N VAL A 239 6.41 10.87 5.15
CA VAL A 239 5.09 10.44 4.67
C VAL A 239 4.03 11.50 4.98
N ILE A 240 4.06 12.08 6.19
CA ILE A 240 3.14 13.13 6.62
C ILE A 240 3.27 14.38 5.74
N GLU A 241 4.51 14.82 5.46
CA GLU A 241 4.78 15.97 4.59
C GLU A 241 4.19 15.77 3.19
N GLU A 242 4.43 14.60 2.57
CA GLU A 242 3.94 14.32 1.22
C GLU A 242 2.41 14.25 1.16
N ILE A 243 1.75 13.70 2.20
CA ILE A 243 0.29 13.72 2.29
C ILE A 243 -0.23 15.17 2.38
N ILE A 244 0.38 16.00 3.24
CA ILE A 244 -0.03 17.41 3.41
C ILE A 244 0.21 18.21 2.13
N LEU A 245 1.33 17.97 1.44
CA LEU A 245 1.62 18.63 0.16
C LEU A 245 0.59 18.24 -0.91
N MET A 246 0.26 16.96 -1.01
CA MET A 246 -0.74 16.46 -1.96
C MET A 246 -2.14 17.03 -1.67
N LEU A 247 -2.56 17.10 -0.40
CA LEU A 247 -3.81 17.74 0.00
C LEU A 247 -3.88 19.20 -0.47
N LYS A 248 -2.80 19.97 -0.29
CA LYS A 248 -2.72 21.37 -0.74
C LYS A 248 -2.73 21.51 -2.27
N GLU A 249 -2.11 20.60 -3.00
CA GLU A 249 -2.13 20.59 -4.48
C GLU A 249 -3.54 20.34 -5.01
N ILE A 250 -4.26 19.36 -4.41
CA ILE A 250 -5.64 19.03 -4.78
C ILE A 250 -6.58 20.21 -4.46
N GLU A 251 -6.46 20.82 -3.28
CA GLU A 251 -7.26 21.99 -2.90
C GLU A 251 -7.09 23.16 -3.87
N LYS A 252 -5.86 23.43 -4.32
CA LYS A 252 -5.57 24.48 -5.32
C LYS A 252 -6.14 24.19 -6.70
N ALA A 253 -6.26 22.92 -7.07
CA ALA A 253 -6.82 22.52 -8.37
C ALA A 253 -8.36 22.60 -8.40
N LEU A 254 -9.02 22.61 -7.23
CA LEU A 254 -10.47 22.71 -7.07
C LEU A 254 -10.99 24.14 -6.95
N ASN A 255 -10.10 25.11 -6.66
CA ASN A 255 -10.38 26.56 -6.55
C ASN A 255 -9.96 27.33 -7.80
#